data_70b58782f4497e98f458b64259083970
#
_entry.id   70b58782f4497e98f458b64259083970
#
_cell.length_a   1.000
_cell.length_b   1.000
_cell.length_c   1.000
_cell.angle_alpha   90.00
_cell.angle_beta   90.00
_cell.angle_gamma   90.00
#
_symmetry.space_group_name_H-M   'P 1'
#
loop_
_entity.id
_entity.type
_entity.pdbx_description
1 polymer ?
#
loop_
_entity_poly.entity_id
_entity_poly.type
_entity_poly.pdbx_seq_one_letter_code
_entity_poly.pdbx_strand_id
1 'polypeptide(L)'
;MVINMENKRVYITILSDSLEKKLDVLKKLLLVTKEQNMILSEKDIDKVDVDGFDAAVEKKEKLIGQMQELDKGFDTVYAKVGRFLSENKEEYKPEILKMQNLIRSITDIGVQLESLEQQNKTKFNTFIRNKRHAINDFKQ
;
A
#
# COMPACT_ATOMS: atom_id res chain seq x y z
N MET A 1 5.10 -4.32 -33.12
CA MET A 1 3.78 -3.72 -33.19
C MET A 1 3.90 -2.21 -33.07
N VAL A 2 3.38 -1.48 -34.07
CA VAL A 2 3.41 -0.02 -34.05
C VAL A 2 2.21 0.48 -33.25
N ILE A 3 2.48 1.27 -32.21
CA ILE A 3 1.43 1.89 -31.40
C ILE A 3 0.99 3.19 -32.09
N ASN A 4 -0.27 3.27 -32.51
CA ASN A 4 -0.82 4.50 -33.12
C ASN A 4 -1.26 5.51 -32.04
N MET A 5 -1.65 6.72 -32.46
CA MET A 5 -2.02 7.82 -31.55
C MET A 5 -3.18 7.47 -30.62
N GLU A 6 -4.19 6.76 -31.11
CA GLU A 6 -5.36 6.37 -30.30
C GLU A 6 -4.96 5.38 -29.22
N ASN A 7 -4.15 4.38 -29.55
CA ASN A 7 -3.65 3.40 -28.59
C ASN A 7 -2.78 4.06 -27.52
N LYS A 8 -1.98 5.07 -27.90
CA LYS A 8 -1.15 5.81 -26.95
C LYS A 8 -1.98 6.53 -25.89
N ARG A 9 -3.09 7.18 -26.30
CA ARG A 9 -4.00 7.83 -25.36
C ARG A 9 -4.64 6.83 -24.41
N VAL A 10 -5.06 5.68 -24.92
CA VAL A 10 -5.63 4.58 -24.10
C VAL A 10 -4.59 4.11 -23.08
N TYR A 11 -3.35 3.89 -23.49
CA TYR A 11 -2.29 3.44 -22.58
C TYR A 11 -1.95 4.48 -21.52
N ILE A 12 -1.95 5.76 -21.88
CA ILE A 12 -1.72 6.85 -20.91
C ILE A 12 -2.84 6.90 -19.88
N THR A 13 -4.10 6.71 -20.31
CA THR A 13 -5.24 6.64 -19.41
C THR A 13 -5.12 5.44 -18.46
N ILE A 14 -4.70 4.28 -18.96
CA ILE A 14 -4.47 3.09 -18.15
C ILE A 14 -3.41 3.34 -17.09
N LEU A 15 -2.32 4.01 -17.43
CA LEU A 15 -1.26 4.37 -16.46
C LEU A 15 -1.82 5.24 -15.34
N SER A 16 -2.57 6.27 -15.68
CA SER A 16 -3.18 7.18 -14.72
C SER A 16 -4.18 6.44 -13.82
N ASP A 17 -5.05 5.62 -14.41
CA ASP A 17 -6.04 4.83 -13.67
C ASP A 17 -5.37 3.83 -12.73
N SER A 18 -4.27 3.20 -13.16
CA SER A 18 -3.51 2.27 -12.32
C SER A 18 -2.94 2.98 -11.09
N LEU A 19 -2.43 4.20 -11.25
CA LEU A 19 -1.92 5.00 -10.13
C LEU A 19 -3.03 5.43 -9.18
N GLU A 20 -4.21 5.80 -9.70
CA GLU A 20 -5.37 6.13 -8.87
C GLU A 20 -5.81 4.93 -8.03
N LYS A 21 -5.90 3.76 -8.65
CA LYS A 21 -6.27 2.52 -7.97
C LYS A 21 -5.23 2.14 -6.93
N LYS A 22 -3.94 2.29 -7.24
CA LYS A 22 -2.86 2.03 -6.28
C LYS A 22 -2.96 2.96 -5.07
N LEU A 23 -3.24 4.23 -5.29
CA LEU A 23 -3.43 5.20 -4.21
C LEU A 23 -4.59 4.77 -3.30
N ASP A 24 -5.71 4.34 -3.88
CA ASP A 24 -6.87 3.86 -3.10
C ASP A 24 -6.54 2.63 -2.28
N VAL A 25 -5.81 1.68 -2.86
CA VAL A 25 -5.36 0.47 -2.14
C VAL A 25 -4.43 0.85 -0.98
N LEU A 26 -3.50 1.77 -1.19
CA LEU A 26 -2.59 2.24 -0.14
C LEU A 26 -3.33 2.95 0.99
N LYS A 27 -4.36 3.74 0.68
CA LYS A 27 -5.22 4.37 1.70
C LYS A 27 -5.92 3.32 2.56
N LYS A 28 -6.42 2.26 1.94
CA LYS A 28 -7.04 1.13 2.66
C LYS A 28 -6.02 0.39 3.52
N LEU A 29 -4.81 0.16 3.00
CA LEU A 29 -3.71 -0.44 3.76
C LEU A 29 -3.36 0.40 4.98
N LEU A 30 -3.30 1.71 4.83
CA LEU A 30 -3.01 2.62 5.94
C LEU A 30 -4.08 2.51 7.03
N LEU A 31 -5.37 2.48 6.66
CA LEU A 31 -6.46 2.33 7.61
C LEU A 31 -6.38 1.01 8.38
N VAL A 32 -6.14 -0.09 7.69
CA VAL A 32 -6.01 -1.42 8.33
C VAL A 32 -4.80 -1.45 9.26
N THR A 33 -3.69 -0.84 8.85
CA THR A 33 -2.46 -0.77 9.65
C THR A 33 -2.66 0.09 10.91
N LYS A 34 -3.42 1.18 10.81
CA LYS A 34 -3.84 1.99 11.97
C LYS A 34 -4.72 1.18 12.92
N GLU A 35 -5.63 0.38 12.39
CA GLU A 35 -6.47 -0.52 13.18
C GLU A 35 -5.61 -1.52 13.96
N GLN A 36 -4.62 -2.12 13.33
CA GLN A 36 -3.65 -3.00 14.01
C GLN A 36 -2.90 -2.28 15.12
N ASN A 37 -2.49 -1.04 14.86
CA ASN A 37 -1.80 -0.20 15.86
C ASN A 37 -2.69 0.03 17.09
N MET A 38 -3.96 0.32 16.89
CA MET A 38 -4.93 0.50 17.97
C MET A 38 -5.10 -0.78 18.78
N ILE A 39 -5.23 -1.92 18.10
CA ILE A 39 -5.37 -3.24 18.76
C ILE A 39 -4.15 -3.52 19.64
N LEU A 40 -2.95 -3.29 19.10
CA LEU A 40 -1.69 -3.53 19.81
C LEU A 40 -1.39 -2.51 20.90
N SER A 41 -2.15 -1.41 20.96
CA SER A 41 -1.99 -0.37 21.97
C SER A 41 -2.77 -0.68 23.25
N GLU A 42 -3.56 -1.74 23.29
CA GLU A 42 -4.26 -2.20 24.49
C GLU A 42 -3.23 -2.59 25.56
N LYS A 43 -3.34 -1.98 26.73
CA LYS A 43 -2.40 -2.20 27.85
C LYS A 43 -2.62 -3.53 28.56
N ASP A 44 -3.87 -3.96 28.62
CA ASP A 44 -4.24 -5.24 29.25
C ASP A 44 -4.08 -6.34 28.21
N ILE A 45 -3.08 -7.20 28.44
CA ILE A 45 -2.74 -8.29 27.51
C ILE A 45 -3.93 -9.24 27.25
N ASP A 46 -4.80 -9.41 28.25
CA ASP A 46 -5.94 -10.31 28.13
C ASP A 46 -7.10 -9.67 27.31
N LYS A 47 -7.04 -8.37 27.09
CA LYS A 47 -8.04 -7.62 26.32
C LYS A 47 -7.61 -7.33 24.90
N VAL A 48 -6.41 -7.72 24.50
CA VAL A 48 -5.95 -7.53 23.12
C VAL A 48 -6.83 -8.34 22.18
N ASP A 49 -7.40 -7.69 21.18
CA ASP A 49 -8.28 -8.31 20.17
C ASP A 49 -7.46 -9.09 19.15
N VAL A 50 -7.07 -10.31 19.50
CA VAL A 50 -6.25 -11.19 18.64
C VAL A 50 -6.99 -11.54 17.35
N ASP A 51 -8.28 -11.83 17.44
CA ASP A 51 -9.08 -12.17 16.24
C ASP A 51 -9.18 -10.99 15.28
N GLY A 52 -9.37 -9.78 15.81
CA GLY A 52 -9.38 -8.55 15.02
C GLY A 52 -8.02 -8.30 14.36
N PHE A 53 -6.93 -8.57 15.06
CA PHE A 53 -5.58 -8.46 14.52
C PHE A 53 -5.37 -9.44 13.35
N ASP A 54 -5.76 -10.69 13.52
CA ASP A 54 -5.65 -11.71 12.47
C ASP A 54 -6.50 -11.38 11.25
N ALA A 55 -7.72 -10.88 11.46
CA ALA A 55 -8.57 -10.42 10.38
C ALA A 55 -7.93 -9.26 9.59
N ALA A 56 -7.24 -8.36 10.29
CA ALA A 56 -6.50 -7.26 9.67
C ALA A 56 -5.32 -7.77 8.83
N VAL A 57 -4.61 -8.80 9.30
CA VAL A 57 -3.53 -9.45 8.54
C VAL A 57 -4.05 -9.99 7.20
N GLU A 58 -5.20 -10.69 7.23
CA GLU A 58 -5.81 -11.22 6.01
C GLU A 58 -6.20 -10.11 5.02
N LYS A 59 -6.80 -9.03 5.51
CA LYS A 59 -7.15 -7.86 4.68
C LYS A 59 -5.90 -7.27 4.03
N LYS A 60 -4.82 -7.14 4.79
CA LYS A 60 -3.55 -6.58 4.28
C LYS A 60 -2.96 -7.46 3.18
N GLU A 61 -2.99 -8.77 3.34
CA GLU A 61 -2.48 -9.71 2.32
C GLU A 61 -3.22 -9.54 0.99
N LYS A 62 -4.55 -9.40 1.04
CA LYS A 62 -5.36 -9.15 -0.16
C LYS A 62 -5.03 -7.81 -0.80
N LEU A 63 -4.89 -6.76 -0.01
CA LEU A 63 -4.56 -5.42 -0.50
C LEU A 63 -3.17 -5.39 -1.12
N ILE A 64 -2.19 -6.04 -0.52
CA ILE A 64 -0.83 -6.16 -1.06
C ILE A 64 -0.85 -6.90 -2.40
N GLY A 65 -1.63 -7.98 -2.50
CA GLY A 65 -1.81 -8.71 -3.75
C GLY A 65 -2.40 -7.84 -4.86
N GLN A 66 -3.42 -7.03 -4.55
CA GLN A 66 -4.00 -6.07 -5.48
C GLN A 66 -2.97 -5.04 -5.93
N MET A 67 -2.15 -4.54 -5.02
CA MET A 67 -1.11 -3.56 -5.32
C MET A 67 -0.05 -4.15 -6.26
N GLN A 68 0.37 -5.39 -6.03
CA GLN A 68 1.33 -6.08 -6.89
C GLN A 68 0.79 -6.25 -8.31
N GLU A 69 -0.49 -6.57 -8.47
CA GLU A 69 -1.13 -6.68 -9.79
C GLU A 69 -1.19 -5.32 -10.48
N LEU A 70 -1.51 -4.26 -9.75
CA LEU A 70 -1.53 -2.90 -10.30
C LEU A 70 -0.13 -2.45 -10.74
N ASP A 71 0.90 -2.75 -9.97
CA ASP A 71 2.29 -2.43 -10.32
C ASP A 71 2.74 -3.18 -11.57
N LYS A 72 2.38 -4.46 -11.70
CA LYS A 72 2.65 -5.25 -12.90
C LYS A 72 1.98 -4.65 -14.12
N GLY A 73 0.69 -4.31 -14.01
CA GLY A 73 -0.06 -3.69 -15.09
C GLY A 73 0.52 -2.35 -15.51
N PHE A 74 0.91 -1.52 -14.54
CA PHE A 74 1.56 -0.24 -14.78
C PHE A 74 2.88 -0.44 -15.54
N ASP A 75 3.74 -1.32 -15.05
CA ASP A 75 5.05 -1.57 -15.65
C ASP A 75 4.93 -2.07 -17.09
N THR A 76 3.98 -2.95 -17.36
CA THR A 76 3.72 -3.51 -18.68
C THR A 76 3.33 -2.39 -19.67
N VAL A 77 2.42 -1.51 -19.27
CA VAL A 77 1.95 -0.41 -20.12
C VAL A 77 3.02 0.67 -20.24
N TYR A 78 3.71 1.00 -19.16
CA TYR A 78 4.79 1.99 -19.17
C TYR A 78 5.92 1.57 -20.11
N ALA A 79 6.26 0.29 -20.18
CA ALA A 79 7.25 -0.23 -21.10
C ALA A 79 6.88 0.06 -22.57
N LYS A 80 5.58 0.18 -22.86
CA LYS A 80 5.08 0.47 -24.22
C LYS A 80 5.07 1.96 -24.55
N VAL A 81 4.79 2.84 -23.59
CA VAL A 81 4.53 4.27 -23.87
C VAL A 81 5.43 5.24 -23.11
N GLY A 82 6.25 4.77 -22.18
CA GLY A 82 7.08 5.66 -21.36
C GLY A 82 8.00 6.54 -22.17
N ARG A 83 8.67 5.96 -23.14
CA ARG A 83 9.57 6.70 -24.04
C ARG A 83 8.81 7.73 -24.88
N PHE A 84 7.66 7.35 -25.39
CA PHE A 84 6.79 8.27 -26.16
C PHE A 84 6.36 9.46 -25.30
N LEU A 85 5.94 9.23 -24.06
CA LEU A 85 5.60 10.29 -23.12
C LEU A 85 6.78 11.23 -22.87
N SER A 86 7.97 10.66 -22.66
CA SER A 86 9.19 11.43 -22.43
C SER A 86 9.54 12.33 -23.62
N GLU A 87 9.30 11.86 -24.84
CA GLU A 87 9.57 12.60 -26.08
C GLU A 87 8.47 13.59 -26.44
N ASN A 88 7.28 13.49 -25.82
CA ASN A 88 6.10 14.33 -26.16
C ASN A 88 5.51 15.00 -24.91
N LYS A 89 6.36 15.48 -24.01
CA LYS A 89 5.97 16.05 -22.71
C LYS A 89 4.99 17.22 -22.82
N GLU A 90 5.17 18.08 -23.80
CA GLU A 90 4.32 19.26 -23.96
C GLU A 90 2.89 18.88 -24.34
N GLU A 91 2.74 17.90 -25.24
CA GLU A 91 1.44 17.43 -25.70
C GLU A 91 0.63 16.76 -24.59
N TYR A 92 1.31 16.02 -23.70
CA TYR A 92 0.67 15.26 -22.62
C TYR A 92 0.93 15.87 -21.25
N LYS A 93 1.21 17.15 -21.18
CA LYS A 93 1.54 17.86 -19.94
C LYS A 93 0.49 17.70 -18.83
N PRO A 94 -0.82 17.85 -19.09
CA PRO A 94 -1.82 17.66 -18.03
C PRO A 94 -1.81 16.25 -17.48
N GLU A 95 -1.70 15.24 -18.33
CA GLU A 95 -1.67 13.82 -17.94
C GLU A 95 -0.42 13.50 -17.13
N ILE A 96 0.74 14.01 -17.54
CA ILE A 96 2.01 13.83 -16.83
C ILE A 96 1.93 14.48 -15.44
N LEU A 97 1.40 15.71 -15.35
CA LEU A 97 1.24 16.39 -14.06
C LEU A 97 0.31 15.63 -13.12
N LYS A 98 -0.79 15.10 -13.64
CA LYS A 98 -1.71 14.26 -12.85
C LYS A 98 -1.00 13.04 -12.30
N MET A 99 -0.24 12.33 -13.15
CA MET A 99 0.52 11.15 -12.72
C MET A 99 1.59 11.50 -11.70
N GLN A 100 2.31 12.60 -11.88
CA GLN A 100 3.32 13.06 -10.92
C GLN A 100 2.69 13.36 -9.55
N ASN A 101 1.52 13.99 -9.53
CA ASN A 101 0.79 14.28 -8.29
C ASN A 101 0.32 12.99 -7.60
N LEU A 102 -0.16 12.02 -8.37
CA LEU A 102 -0.53 10.71 -7.85
C LEU A 102 0.68 9.99 -7.24
N ILE A 103 1.82 10.02 -7.92
CA ILE A 103 3.07 9.41 -7.44
C ILE A 103 3.51 10.06 -6.12
N ARG A 104 3.40 11.39 -5.99
CA ARG A 104 3.72 12.07 -4.72
C ARG A 104 2.81 11.61 -3.60
N SER A 105 1.51 11.54 -3.85
CA SER A 105 0.55 11.08 -2.85
C SER A 105 0.81 9.63 -2.45
N ILE A 106 1.13 8.76 -3.41
CA ILE A 106 1.51 7.37 -3.19
C ILE A 106 2.76 7.29 -2.31
N THR A 107 3.77 8.09 -2.62
CA THR A 107 5.02 8.16 -1.85
C THR A 107 4.77 8.62 -0.41
N ASP A 108 3.95 9.66 -0.23
CA ASP A 108 3.64 10.21 1.10
C ASP A 108 2.93 9.16 1.97
N ILE A 109 1.96 8.45 1.41
CA ILE A 109 1.26 7.38 2.14
C ILE A 109 2.21 6.22 2.41
N GLY A 110 3.08 5.89 1.47
CA GLY A 110 4.10 4.85 1.65
C GLY A 110 5.01 5.13 2.83
N VAL A 111 5.44 6.37 3.01
CA VAL A 111 6.27 6.80 4.16
C VAL A 111 5.50 6.65 5.47
N GLN A 112 4.25 7.09 5.51
CA GLN A 112 3.40 6.94 6.70
C GLN A 112 3.18 5.48 7.05
N LEU A 113 2.92 4.66 6.04
CA LEU A 113 2.69 3.22 6.20
C LEU A 113 3.92 2.53 6.76
N GLU A 114 5.10 2.83 6.22
CA GLU A 114 6.37 2.27 6.69
C GLU A 114 6.63 2.62 8.16
N SER A 115 6.44 3.87 8.54
CA SER A 115 6.59 4.32 9.93
C SER A 115 5.65 3.56 10.87
N LEU A 116 4.39 3.42 10.47
CA LEU A 116 3.37 2.74 11.26
C LEU A 116 3.65 1.24 11.37
N GLU A 117 4.13 0.62 10.30
CA GLU A 117 4.53 -0.79 10.31
C GLU A 117 5.68 -1.05 11.28
N GLN A 118 6.65 -0.14 11.37
CA GLN A 118 7.74 -0.23 12.34
C GLN A 118 7.22 -0.15 13.77
N GLN A 119 6.28 0.76 14.04
CA GLN A 119 5.64 0.87 15.35
C GLN A 119 4.89 -0.40 15.70
N ASN A 120 4.12 -0.94 14.76
CA ASN A 120 3.35 -2.16 14.95
C ASN A 120 4.25 -3.37 15.22
N LYS A 121 5.36 -3.47 14.52
CA LYS A 121 6.35 -4.52 14.74
C LYS A 121 6.87 -4.49 16.17
N THR A 122 7.23 -3.31 16.67
CA THR A 122 7.71 -3.12 18.03
C THR A 122 6.62 -3.51 19.06
N LYS A 123 5.40 -3.02 18.86
CA LYS A 123 4.27 -3.32 19.74
C LYS A 123 3.93 -4.82 19.73
N PHE A 124 3.93 -5.44 18.57
CA PHE A 124 3.68 -6.87 18.43
C PHE A 124 4.73 -7.70 19.17
N ASN A 125 6.00 -7.36 19.03
CA ASN A 125 7.09 -8.05 19.72
C ASN A 125 6.95 -7.90 21.24
N THR A 126 6.57 -6.72 21.71
CA THR A 126 6.29 -6.48 23.13
C THR A 126 5.12 -7.34 23.61
N PHE A 127 4.05 -7.41 22.83
CA PHE A 127 2.88 -8.25 23.13
C PHE A 127 3.28 -9.72 23.27
N ILE A 128 4.04 -10.25 22.33
CA ILE A 128 4.50 -11.66 22.36
C ILE A 128 5.35 -11.91 23.60
N ARG A 129 6.25 -11.00 23.94
CA ARG A 129 7.09 -11.12 25.13
C ARG A 129 6.24 -11.14 26.40
N ASN A 130 5.26 -10.25 26.51
CA ASN A 130 4.38 -10.17 27.67
C ASN A 130 3.51 -11.43 27.80
N LYS A 131 3.05 -12.01 26.70
CA LYS A 131 2.33 -13.28 26.69
C LYS A 131 3.20 -14.42 27.22
N ARG A 132 4.45 -14.50 26.82
CA ARG A 132 5.40 -15.50 27.29
C ARG A 132 5.64 -15.38 28.80
N HIS A 133 5.81 -14.15 29.32
CA HIS A 133 5.96 -13.90 30.75
C HIS A 133 4.72 -14.32 31.52
N ALA A 134 3.54 -13.99 31.04
CA ALA A 134 2.28 -14.39 31.67
C ALA A 134 2.14 -15.92 31.77
N ILE A 135 2.52 -16.64 30.70
CA ILE A 135 2.49 -18.11 30.66
C ILE A 135 3.49 -18.69 31.68
N ASN A 136 4.72 -18.14 31.72
CA ASN A 136 5.75 -18.60 32.65
C ASN A 136 5.35 -18.39 34.11
N ASP A 137 4.78 -17.23 34.44
CA ASP A 137 4.27 -16.93 35.78
C ASP A 137 3.18 -17.90 36.20
N PHE A 138 2.29 -18.25 35.26
CA PHE A 138 1.23 -19.23 35.51
C PHE A 138 1.78 -20.61 35.82
N LYS A 139 2.87 -21.03 35.18
CA LYS A 139 3.51 -22.33 35.37
C LYS A 139 4.26 -22.46 36.69
N GLN A 140 4.62 -21.37 37.31
CA GLN A 140 5.30 -21.33 38.61
C GLN A 140 4.30 -21.41 39.73
#